data_e9171f668ee64329eb6981d84bea8bb0
#
_entry.id   e9171f668ee64329eb6981d84bea8bb0
#
_cell.length_a   1.000
_cell.length_b   1.000
_cell.length_c   1.000
_cell.angle_alpha   90.00
_cell.angle_beta   90.00
_cell.angle_gamma   90.00
#
_symmetry.space_group_name_H-M   'P 1'
#
loop_
_entity.id
_entity.type
_entity.pdbx_description
1 polymer ?
#
loop_
_entity_poly.entity_id
_entity_poly.type
_entity_poly.pdbx_seq_one_letter_code
_entity_poly.pdbx_strand_id
1 'polypeptide(L)'
;YVGWRIIPSLNLSPLSNTVAYVFTFFMGFLPLLPIILRVNGYESKVIDKISLIGYTSLGFFTLSFTFLLAKDFLFQFISFINNFFNEQQIVDESKRDFIKKSVSIGIIGLTGSATAYGFYNARKGPKVIKENIFLKNLPPEFENYKIAQISDLHVGPTIKKPYVEKVFDTIADVNPDVLAVTG
;
A
#
# COMPACT_ATOMS: atom_id res chain seq x y z
N TYR A 1 -4.62 -4.39 17.18
CA TYR A 1 -4.84 -5.74 16.64
C TYR A 1 -3.58 -6.32 16.02
N VAL A 2 -2.96 -5.65 15.03
CA VAL A 2 -1.78 -6.18 14.30
C VAL A 2 -0.64 -6.54 15.26
N GLY A 3 -0.23 -5.61 16.13
CA GLY A 3 0.81 -5.87 17.13
C GLY A 3 0.44 -7.01 18.08
N TRP A 4 -0.79 -7.02 18.57
CA TRP A 4 -1.27 -8.06 19.48
C TRP A 4 -1.28 -9.47 18.86
N ARG A 5 -1.50 -9.58 17.54
CA ARG A 5 -1.51 -10.87 16.84
C ARG A 5 -0.12 -11.35 16.40
N ILE A 6 0.78 -10.43 16.05
CA ILE A 6 2.09 -10.77 15.50
C ILE A 6 3.16 -10.88 16.61
N ILE A 7 3.26 -9.87 17.48
CA ILE A 7 4.39 -9.76 18.40
C ILE A 7 4.54 -10.96 19.35
N PRO A 8 3.47 -11.49 19.98
CA PRO A 8 3.60 -12.65 20.85
C PRO A 8 4.10 -13.91 20.13
N SER A 9 3.76 -14.08 18.84
CA SER A 9 4.17 -15.25 18.06
C SER A 9 5.65 -15.28 17.71
N LEU A 10 6.36 -14.14 17.84
CA LEU A 10 7.77 -14.03 17.52
C LEU A 10 8.69 -14.47 18.66
N ASN A 11 8.14 -14.68 19.88
CA ASN A 11 8.89 -15.08 21.07
C ASN A 11 10.13 -14.21 21.34
N LEU A 12 9.90 -12.86 21.33
CA LEU A 12 10.96 -11.88 21.55
C LEU A 12 11.36 -11.80 23.03
N SER A 13 12.56 -11.29 23.30
CA SER A 13 12.97 -10.93 24.66
C SER A 13 12.03 -9.85 25.24
N PRO A 14 11.90 -9.75 26.58
CA PRO A 14 10.99 -8.76 27.19
C PRO A 14 11.22 -7.32 26.70
N LEU A 15 12.48 -6.92 26.56
CA LEU A 15 12.84 -5.58 26.06
C LEU A 15 12.42 -5.42 24.59
N SER A 16 12.76 -6.40 23.74
CA SER A 16 12.41 -6.37 22.30
C SER A 16 10.90 -6.39 22.11
N ASN A 17 10.17 -7.08 22.96
CA ASN A 17 8.71 -7.14 22.96
C ASN A 17 8.10 -5.75 23.23
N THR A 18 8.58 -5.08 24.28
CA THR A 18 8.15 -3.71 24.62
C THR A 18 8.46 -2.74 23.49
N VAL A 19 9.68 -2.78 22.94
CA VAL A 19 10.08 -1.93 21.82
C VAL A 19 9.19 -2.18 20.59
N ALA A 20 8.87 -3.44 20.28
CA ALA A 20 7.99 -3.78 19.16
C ALA A 20 6.56 -3.23 19.34
N TYR A 21 6.00 -3.30 20.54
CA TYR A 21 4.68 -2.70 20.82
C TYR A 21 4.71 -1.18 20.71
N VAL A 22 5.70 -0.52 21.30
CA VAL A 22 5.87 0.94 21.23
C VAL A 22 6.03 1.37 19.79
N PHE A 23 6.89 0.70 19.01
CA PHE A 23 7.08 0.97 17.59
C PHE A 23 5.78 0.81 16.79
N THR A 24 5.06 -0.30 16.99
CA THR A 24 3.79 -0.56 16.32
C THR A 24 2.75 0.50 16.64
N PHE A 25 2.68 0.94 17.91
CA PHE A 25 1.78 2.00 18.32
C PHE A 25 2.11 3.32 17.60
N PHE A 26 3.36 3.77 17.66
CA PHE A 26 3.77 5.01 17.02
C PHE A 26 3.56 4.98 15.51
N MET A 27 3.92 3.89 14.84
CA MET A 27 3.73 3.73 13.40
C MET A 27 2.24 3.72 13.01
N GLY A 28 1.37 3.14 13.83
CA GLY A 28 -0.07 3.11 13.58
C GLY A 28 -0.72 4.50 13.70
N PHE A 29 -0.21 5.36 14.58
CA PHE A 29 -0.73 6.72 14.78
C PHE A 29 -0.01 7.79 13.95
N LEU A 30 1.17 7.48 13.41
CA LEU A 30 1.97 8.43 12.63
C LEU A 30 1.22 9.09 11.46
N PRO A 31 0.28 8.41 10.73
CA PRO A 31 -0.46 9.04 9.66
C PRO A 31 -1.36 10.20 10.10
N LEU A 32 -1.79 10.21 11.36
CA LEU A 32 -2.67 11.26 11.89
C LEU A 32 -1.92 12.59 12.10
N LEU A 33 -0.64 12.52 12.44
CA LEU A 33 0.15 13.71 12.75
C LEU A 33 0.22 14.71 11.59
N PRO A 34 0.59 14.34 10.35
CA PRO A 34 0.61 15.28 9.24
C PRO A 34 -0.78 15.78 8.86
N ILE A 35 -1.83 14.99 9.06
CA ILE A 35 -3.21 15.43 8.82
C ILE A 35 -3.56 16.57 9.79
N ILE A 36 -3.33 16.36 11.09
CA ILE A 36 -3.60 17.35 12.13
C ILE A 36 -2.80 18.64 11.87
N LEU A 37 -1.51 18.52 11.56
CA LEU A 37 -0.65 19.68 11.32
C LEU A 37 -1.14 20.49 10.09
N ARG A 38 -1.54 19.82 9.01
CA ARG A 38 -2.01 20.50 7.79
C ARG A 38 -3.37 21.17 7.97
N VAL A 39 -4.29 20.54 8.69
CA VAL A 39 -5.59 21.17 9.02
C VAL A 39 -5.38 22.45 9.82
N ASN A 40 -4.31 22.54 10.63
CA ASN A 40 -3.93 23.74 11.36
C ASN A 40 -3.05 24.71 10.55
N GLY A 41 -2.90 24.50 9.23
CA GLY A 41 -2.15 25.41 8.34
C GLY A 41 -0.63 25.24 8.35
N TYR A 42 -0.09 24.23 9.03
CA TYR A 42 1.35 23.98 9.03
C TYR A 42 1.78 23.21 7.78
N GLU A 43 2.70 23.80 7.02
CA GLU A 43 3.31 23.16 5.85
C GLU A 43 4.83 23.29 5.92
N SER A 44 5.53 22.16 5.74
CA SER A 44 6.99 22.13 5.67
C SER A 44 7.50 20.87 5.00
N LYS A 45 8.75 20.88 4.53
CA LYS A 45 9.42 19.69 4.00
C LYS A 45 9.52 18.54 5.02
N VAL A 46 9.54 18.85 6.31
CA VAL A 46 9.55 17.86 7.39
C VAL A 46 8.19 17.18 7.47
N ILE A 47 7.11 17.95 7.43
CA ILE A 47 5.74 17.41 7.42
C ILE A 47 5.51 16.54 6.19
N ASP A 48 6.04 16.90 5.03
CA ASP A 48 5.98 16.07 3.82
C ASP A 48 6.66 14.71 4.00
N LYS A 49 7.85 14.69 4.63
CA LYS A 49 8.56 13.43 4.95
C LYS A 49 7.79 12.57 5.95
N ILE A 50 7.25 13.19 7.00
CA ILE A 50 6.40 12.50 7.99
C ILE A 50 5.14 11.94 7.31
N SER A 51 4.52 12.71 6.42
CA SER A 51 3.37 12.25 5.62
C SER A 51 3.70 11.01 4.80
N LEU A 52 4.85 11.03 4.13
CA LEU A 52 5.29 9.90 3.31
C LEU A 52 5.47 8.63 4.14
N ILE A 53 6.17 8.73 5.28
CA ILE A 53 6.39 7.59 6.19
C ILE A 53 5.05 7.14 6.78
N GLY A 54 4.23 8.09 7.25
CA GLY A 54 2.93 7.79 7.85
C GLY A 54 1.98 7.09 6.89
N TYR A 55 1.83 7.57 5.66
CA TYR A 55 0.93 6.93 4.69
C TYR A 55 1.46 5.58 4.21
N THR A 56 2.78 5.42 4.10
CA THR A 56 3.39 4.10 3.82
C THR A 56 3.14 3.13 4.97
N SER A 57 3.27 3.60 6.20
CA SER A 57 2.94 2.83 7.41
C SER A 57 1.46 2.44 7.44
N LEU A 58 0.55 3.36 7.11
CA LEU A 58 -0.88 3.06 7.02
C LEU A 58 -1.16 1.93 6.02
N GLY A 59 -0.54 1.99 4.84
CA GLY A 59 -0.64 0.93 3.83
C GLY A 59 -0.16 -0.42 4.37
N PHE A 60 1.00 -0.45 5.05
CA PHE A 60 1.54 -1.65 5.68
C PHE A 60 0.57 -2.22 6.74
N PHE A 61 0.05 -1.39 7.63
CA PHE A 61 -0.87 -1.85 8.67
C PHE A 61 -2.21 -2.31 8.12
N THR A 62 -2.75 -1.63 7.10
CA THR A 62 -4.01 -2.04 6.45
C THR A 62 -3.85 -3.41 5.80
N LEU A 63 -2.78 -3.65 5.05
CA LEU A 63 -2.50 -4.95 4.45
C LEU A 63 -2.26 -6.02 5.52
N SER A 64 -1.46 -5.72 6.55
CA SER A 64 -1.24 -6.66 7.67
C SER A 64 -2.54 -7.02 8.37
N PHE A 65 -3.41 -6.06 8.61
CA PHE A 65 -4.71 -6.27 9.22
C PHE A 65 -5.59 -7.19 8.35
N THR A 66 -5.64 -6.92 7.04
CA THR A 66 -6.42 -7.73 6.10
C THR A 66 -5.93 -9.17 6.05
N PHE A 67 -4.62 -9.40 5.96
CA PHE A 67 -4.07 -10.76 5.95
C PHE A 67 -4.27 -11.49 7.28
N LEU A 68 -4.16 -10.79 8.40
CA LEU A 68 -4.42 -11.38 9.71
C LEU A 68 -5.89 -11.74 9.89
N LEU A 69 -6.81 -10.89 9.45
CA LEU A 69 -8.25 -11.22 9.47
C LEU A 69 -8.56 -12.43 8.59
N ALA A 70 -8.03 -12.45 7.36
CA ALA A 70 -8.23 -13.57 6.45
C ALA A 70 -7.68 -14.88 7.06
N LYS A 71 -6.49 -14.83 7.67
CA LYS A 71 -5.90 -15.96 8.40
C LYS A 71 -6.81 -16.40 9.55
N ASP A 72 -7.25 -15.47 10.42
CA ASP A 72 -8.05 -15.81 11.59
C ASP A 72 -9.40 -16.40 11.18
N PHE A 73 -10.03 -15.85 10.15
CA PHE A 73 -11.25 -16.40 9.57
C PHE A 73 -11.04 -17.84 9.04
N LEU A 74 -9.96 -18.06 8.29
CA LEU A 74 -9.63 -19.38 7.75
C LEU A 74 -9.41 -20.42 8.85
N PHE A 75 -8.65 -20.07 9.90
CA PHE A 75 -8.43 -20.98 11.02
C PHE A 75 -9.70 -21.28 11.81
N GLN A 76 -10.57 -20.28 12.01
CA GLN A 76 -11.86 -20.49 12.66
C GLN A 76 -12.78 -21.39 11.81
N PHE A 77 -12.78 -21.20 10.49
CA PHE A 77 -13.55 -21.99 9.56
C PHE A 77 -13.09 -23.46 9.55
N ILE A 78 -11.78 -23.70 9.49
CA ILE A 78 -11.21 -25.05 9.58
C ILE A 78 -11.57 -25.70 10.93
N SER A 79 -11.44 -24.96 12.03
CA SER A 79 -11.81 -25.47 13.36
C SER A 79 -13.29 -25.80 13.46
N PHE A 80 -14.17 -25.01 12.85
CA PHE A 80 -15.60 -25.28 12.79
C PHE A 80 -15.88 -26.58 12.03
N ILE A 81 -15.25 -26.80 10.88
CA ILE A 81 -15.40 -28.05 10.10
C ILE A 81 -14.90 -29.25 10.89
N ASN A 82 -13.72 -29.18 11.50
CA ASN A 82 -13.15 -30.28 12.27
C ASN A 82 -14.04 -30.66 13.46
N ASN A 83 -14.63 -29.67 14.15
CA ASN A 83 -15.58 -29.92 15.23
C ASN A 83 -16.87 -30.55 14.72
N PHE A 84 -17.33 -30.22 13.51
CA PHE A 84 -18.52 -30.81 12.92
C PHE A 84 -18.32 -32.29 12.57
N PHE A 85 -17.12 -32.69 12.18
CA PHE A 85 -16.76 -34.06 11.83
C PHE A 85 -16.17 -34.85 13.01
N ASN A 86 -16.18 -34.32 14.25
CA ASN A 86 -15.66 -34.98 15.46
C ASN A 86 -14.18 -35.43 15.34
N GLU A 87 -13.37 -34.78 14.55
CA GLU A 87 -11.94 -35.03 14.46
C GLU A 87 -11.20 -34.37 15.64
N GLN A 88 -10.93 -35.18 16.69
CA GLN A 88 -10.01 -34.73 17.75
C GLN A 88 -8.56 -34.79 17.25
N GLN A 89 -8.03 -33.67 16.85
CA GLN A 89 -6.61 -33.57 16.55
C GLN A 89 -5.81 -33.41 17.85
N ILE A 90 -4.90 -34.35 18.13
CA ILE A 90 -3.88 -34.19 19.15
C ILE A 90 -2.87 -33.14 18.61
N VAL A 91 -2.98 -31.92 19.11
CA VAL A 91 -2.14 -30.80 18.66
C VAL A 91 -0.85 -30.79 19.48
N ASP A 92 0.26 -31.12 18.85
CA ASP A 92 1.61 -30.93 19.39
C ASP A 92 1.87 -29.43 19.55
N GLU A 93 2.11 -28.98 20.80
CA GLU A 93 2.33 -27.55 21.10
C GLU A 93 3.53 -26.96 20.37
N SER A 94 4.60 -27.72 20.22
CA SER A 94 5.80 -27.26 19.49
C SER A 94 5.51 -27.00 18.01
N LYS A 95 4.75 -27.88 17.36
CA LYS A 95 4.31 -27.70 15.96
C LYS A 95 3.39 -26.50 15.82
N ARG A 96 2.46 -26.34 16.77
CA ARG A 96 1.55 -25.20 16.78
C ARG A 96 2.27 -23.87 16.89
N ASP A 97 3.26 -23.76 17.76
CA ASP A 97 4.04 -22.52 17.92
C ASP A 97 4.95 -22.25 16.73
N PHE A 98 5.55 -23.29 16.15
CA PHE A 98 6.28 -23.16 14.89
C PHE A 98 5.38 -22.63 13.75
N ILE A 99 4.18 -23.17 13.60
CA ILE A 99 3.23 -22.71 12.57
C ILE A 99 2.82 -21.26 12.82
N LYS A 100 2.48 -20.89 14.05
CA LYS A 100 2.12 -19.49 14.40
C LYS A 100 3.24 -18.51 14.04
N LYS A 101 4.47 -18.84 14.42
CA LYS A 101 5.66 -18.03 14.14
C LYS A 101 5.91 -17.91 12.64
N SER A 102 5.88 -19.02 11.91
CA SER A 102 6.11 -19.06 10.46
C SER A 102 5.06 -18.25 9.70
N VAL A 103 3.79 -18.40 10.06
CA VAL A 103 2.68 -17.64 9.45
C VAL A 103 2.83 -16.14 9.74
N SER A 104 3.20 -15.76 10.96
CA SER A 104 3.39 -14.34 11.29
C SER A 104 4.56 -13.72 10.53
N ILE A 105 5.68 -14.43 10.42
CA ILE A 105 6.84 -14.01 9.61
C ILE A 105 6.44 -13.92 8.14
N GLY A 106 5.68 -14.90 7.64
CA GLY A 106 5.17 -14.90 6.27
C GLY A 106 4.27 -13.69 5.97
N ILE A 107 3.37 -13.34 6.90
CA ILE A 107 2.51 -12.15 6.76
C ILE A 107 3.34 -10.87 6.75
N ILE A 108 4.33 -10.72 7.65
CA ILE A 108 5.22 -9.56 7.68
C ILE A 108 5.99 -9.44 6.35
N GLY A 109 6.56 -10.54 5.88
CA GLY A 109 7.31 -10.59 4.62
C GLY A 109 6.44 -10.23 3.41
N LEU A 110 5.25 -10.84 3.31
CA LEU A 110 4.31 -10.57 2.22
C LEU A 110 3.83 -9.11 2.25
N THR A 111 3.44 -8.62 3.42
CA THR A 111 2.98 -7.23 3.58
C THR A 111 4.11 -6.24 3.28
N GLY A 112 5.31 -6.49 3.79
CA GLY A 112 6.49 -5.65 3.53
C GLY A 112 6.82 -5.59 2.04
N SER A 113 6.84 -6.74 1.37
CA SER A 113 7.10 -6.83 -0.06
C SER A 113 6.02 -6.12 -0.90
N ALA A 114 4.75 -6.33 -0.56
CA ALA A 114 3.64 -5.68 -1.25
C ALA A 114 3.66 -4.16 -1.04
N THR A 115 3.96 -3.69 0.18
CA THR A 115 4.09 -2.26 0.48
C THR A 115 5.27 -1.64 -0.28
N ALA A 116 6.43 -2.30 -0.30
CA ALA A 116 7.60 -1.83 -1.03
C ALA A 116 7.35 -1.78 -2.55
N TYR A 117 6.71 -2.81 -3.10
CA TYR A 117 6.32 -2.85 -4.50
C TYR A 117 5.32 -1.76 -4.88
N GLY A 118 4.28 -1.56 -4.05
CA GLY A 118 3.30 -0.49 -4.23
C GLY A 118 3.94 0.90 -4.16
N PHE A 119 4.83 1.12 -3.19
CA PHE A 119 5.58 2.36 -3.04
C PHE A 119 6.46 2.64 -4.27
N TYR A 120 7.18 1.63 -4.77
CA TYR A 120 8.02 1.75 -5.96
C TYR A 120 7.17 2.10 -7.20
N ASN A 121 6.07 1.37 -7.43
CA ASN A 121 5.21 1.61 -8.59
C ASN A 121 4.54 2.99 -8.56
N ALA A 122 4.11 3.44 -7.38
CA ALA A 122 3.51 4.77 -7.22
C ALA A 122 4.50 5.92 -7.56
N ARG A 123 5.82 5.64 -7.56
CA ARG A 123 6.88 6.65 -7.82
C ARG A 123 7.66 6.44 -9.11
N LYS A 124 7.46 5.31 -9.78
CA LYS A 124 8.16 4.98 -11.03
C LYS A 124 7.91 6.01 -12.14
N GLY A 125 6.74 6.62 -12.15
CA GLY A 125 6.28 7.56 -13.18
C GLY A 125 5.03 7.04 -13.91
N PRO A 126 4.48 7.84 -14.83
CA PRO A 126 3.28 7.47 -15.57
C PRO A 126 3.59 6.35 -16.57
N LYS A 127 2.54 5.61 -16.93
CA LYS A 127 2.56 4.63 -18.00
C LYS A 127 1.75 5.15 -19.17
N VAL A 128 2.34 5.18 -20.35
CA VAL A 128 1.64 5.54 -21.59
C VAL A 128 0.79 4.36 -22.05
N ILE A 129 -0.50 4.58 -22.23
CA ILE A 129 -1.42 3.66 -22.86
C ILE A 129 -1.80 4.28 -24.21
N LYS A 130 -1.66 3.55 -25.29
CA LYS A 130 -2.00 4.02 -26.64
C LYS A 130 -3.26 3.32 -27.09
N GLU A 131 -4.25 4.12 -27.47
CA GLU A 131 -5.52 3.65 -28.03
C GLU A 131 -5.75 4.30 -29.38
N ASN A 132 -6.17 3.52 -30.38
CA ASN A 132 -6.51 4.02 -31.69
C ASN A 132 -8.03 4.15 -31.79
N ILE A 133 -8.51 5.36 -32.04
CA ILE A 133 -9.93 5.64 -32.18
C ILE A 133 -10.24 5.90 -33.67
N PHE A 134 -11.03 5.01 -34.28
CA PHE A 134 -11.45 5.14 -35.67
C PHE A 134 -12.78 5.89 -35.77
N LEU A 135 -12.76 7.06 -36.39
CA LEU A 135 -13.95 7.89 -36.61
C LEU A 135 -14.32 7.86 -38.10
N LYS A 136 -15.61 7.59 -38.40
CA LYS A 136 -16.15 7.72 -39.74
C LYS A 136 -16.21 9.21 -40.10
N ASN A 137 -15.82 9.54 -41.36
CA ASN A 137 -15.87 10.91 -41.87
C ASN A 137 -14.95 11.90 -41.11
N LEU A 138 -13.84 11.43 -40.60
CA LEU A 138 -12.83 12.32 -40.03
C LEU A 138 -12.23 13.18 -41.16
N PRO A 139 -12.18 14.51 -41.05
CA PRO A 139 -11.47 15.35 -41.99
C PRO A 139 -10.00 14.95 -42.14
N PRO A 140 -9.43 14.97 -43.36
CA PRO A 140 -8.05 14.53 -43.60
C PRO A 140 -6.99 15.22 -42.74
N GLU A 141 -7.26 16.47 -42.33
CA GLU A 141 -6.40 17.29 -41.48
C GLU A 141 -6.23 16.70 -40.06
N PHE A 142 -7.16 15.84 -39.63
CA PHE A 142 -7.11 15.18 -38.33
C PHE A 142 -6.63 13.72 -38.42
N GLU A 143 -6.22 13.25 -39.58
CA GLU A 143 -5.64 11.89 -39.72
C GLU A 143 -4.36 11.82 -38.88
N ASN A 144 -4.24 10.74 -38.04
CA ASN A 144 -3.15 10.53 -37.09
C ASN A 144 -3.00 11.62 -36.01
N TYR A 145 -4.05 12.41 -35.77
CA TYR A 145 -4.07 13.42 -34.71
C TYR A 145 -3.95 12.78 -33.33
N LYS A 146 -3.00 13.24 -32.53
CA LYS A 146 -2.70 12.65 -31.22
C LYS A 146 -3.25 13.51 -30.10
N ILE A 147 -4.07 12.92 -29.25
CA ILE A 147 -4.57 13.55 -28.02
C ILE A 147 -3.90 12.82 -26.85
N ALA A 148 -3.12 13.54 -26.05
CA ALA A 148 -2.67 13.02 -24.75
C ALA A 148 -3.68 13.44 -23.68
N GLN A 149 -4.09 12.48 -22.83
CA GLN A 149 -4.93 12.76 -21.68
C GLN A 149 -4.19 12.46 -20.40
N ILE A 150 -4.23 13.39 -19.45
CA ILE A 150 -3.77 13.18 -18.07
C ILE A 150 -4.98 13.29 -17.15
N SER A 151 -5.10 12.34 -16.21
CA SER A 151 -6.10 12.40 -15.14
C SER A 151 -5.45 12.13 -13.79
N ASP A 152 -6.12 12.58 -12.71
CA ASP A 152 -5.79 12.18 -11.33
C ASP A 152 -4.33 12.41 -10.92
N LEU A 153 -3.74 13.54 -11.28
CA LEU A 153 -2.32 13.83 -10.98
C LEU A 153 -2.05 13.96 -9.47
N HIS A 154 -3.06 14.33 -8.66
CA HIS A 154 -3.04 14.40 -7.20
C HIS A 154 -1.77 15.02 -6.61
N VAL A 155 -1.38 16.20 -7.09
CA VAL A 155 -0.25 16.95 -6.54
C VAL A 155 -0.51 17.29 -5.07
N GLY A 156 0.37 16.82 -4.20
CA GLY A 156 0.16 16.95 -2.76
C GLY A 156 1.41 16.62 -1.94
N PRO A 157 1.25 16.18 -0.69
CA PRO A 157 2.38 15.94 0.21
C PRO A 157 3.39 14.92 -0.30
N THR A 158 2.91 13.92 -1.03
CA THR A 158 3.72 12.77 -1.49
C THR A 158 4.07 12.82 -2.97
N ILE A 159 3.29 13.56 -3.78
CA ILE A 159 3.50 13.78 -5.22
C ILE A 159 3.93 15.24 -5.41
N LYS A 160 5.18 15.45 -5.75
CA LYS A 160 5.83 16.77 -5.85
C LYS A 160 6.38 17.00 -7.25
N LYS A 161 6.95 18.18 -7.44
CA LYS A 161 7.55 18.66 -8.70
C LYS A 161 8.31 17.56 -9.47
N PRO A 162 9.22 16.75 -8.89
CA PRO A 162 9.97 15.75 -9.66
C PRO A 162 9.10 14.66 -10.30
N TYR A 163 7.94 14.35 -9.73
CA TYR A 163 7.00 13.42 -10.35
C TYR A 163 6.23 14.08 -11.49
N VAL A 164 5.80 15.32 -11.27
CA VAL A 164 5.10 16.13 -12.27
C VAL A 164 5.99 16.35 -13.50
N GLU A 165 7.27 16.64 -13.30
CA GLU A 165 8.26 16.77 -14.37
C GLU A 165 8.35 15.48 -15.21
N LYS A 166 8.42 14.30 -14.58
CA LYS A 166 8.38 13.02 -15.30
C LYS A 166 7.12 12.82 -16.15
N VAL A 167 5.97 13.31 -15.66
CA VAL A 167 4.72 13.26 -16.44
C VAL A 167 4.84 14.13 -17.68
N PHE A 168 5.34 15.36 -17.54
CA PHE A 168 5.54 16.28 -18.68
C PHE A 168 6.60 15.79 -19.65
N ASP A 169 7.71 15.23 -19.17
CA ASP A 169 8.73 14.62 -20.03
C ASP A 169 8.12 13.46 -20.85
N THR A 170 7.31 12.62 -20.20
CA THR A 170 6.62 11.53 -20.90
C THR A 170 5.64 12.03 -21.96
N ILE A 171 4.95 13.15 -21.70
CA ILE A 171 4.05 13.77 -22.68
C ILE A 171 4.86 14.34 -23.86
N ALA A 172 5.98 15.02 -23.58
CA ALA A 172 6.86 15.56 -24.60
C ALA A 172 7.37 14.45 -25.54
N ASP A 173 7.73 13.28 -24.99
CA ASP A 173 8.15 12.12 -25.79
C ASP A 173 7.05 11.57 -26.71
N VAL A 174 5.76 11.67 -26.28
CA VAL A 174 4.61 11.27 -27.12
C VAL A 174 4.36 12.27 -28.24
N ASN A 175 4.75 13.54 -28.04
CA ASN A 175 4.54 14.65 -28.97
C ASN A 175 3.09 14.74 -29.45
N PRO A 176 2.13 15.04 -28.55
CA PRO A 176 0.72 15.13 -28.89
C PRO A 176 0.39 16.47 -29.56
N ASP A 177 -0.66 16.47 -30.39
CA ASP A 177 -1.21 17.70 -30.99
C ASP A 177 -2.08 18.48 -30.00
N VAL A 178 -2.70 17.76 -29.03
CA VAL A 178 -3.51 18.35 -27.94
C VAL A 178 -3.22 17.61 -26.63
N LEU A 179 -3.18 18.38 -25.55
CA LEU A 179 -3.12 17.88 -24.17
C LEU A 179 -4.44 18.18 -23.46
N ALA A 180 -5.13 17.12 -23.04
CA ALA A 180 -6.33 17.21 -22.19
C ALA A 180 -5.93 16.89 -20.73
N VAL A 181 -6.24 17.79 -19.81
CA VAL A 181 -6.06 17.60 -18.38
C VAL A 181 -7.42 17.47 -17.73
N THR A 182 -7.71 16.29 -17.15
CA THR A 182 -8.99 15.96 -16.53
C THR A 182 -8.78 15.48 -15.11
N GLY A 183 -9.45 16.13 -14.12
CA GLY A 183 -9.37 15.77 -12.68
C GLY A 183 -8.39 16.60 -11.89
#